data_67ce1f6feeb8b3b46409d6366e492283
#
_entry.id   67ce1f6feeb8b3b46409d6366e492283
#
_cell.length_a   1.000
_cell.length_b   1.000
_cell.length_c   1.000
_cell.angle_alpha   90.00
_cell.angle_beta   90.00
_cell.angle_gamma   90.00
#
_symmetry.space_group_name_H-M   'P 1'
#
loop_
_entity.id
_entity.type
_entity.pdbx_description
1 polymer ?
#
loop_
_entity_poly.entity_id
_entity_poly.type
_entity_poly.pdbx_seq_one_letter_code
_entity_poly.pdbx_strand_id
1 'polypeptide(L)'
;MAAAVLAGGVVMALLALDRLFPLPRFGSDGAQVVVAADGTPLRTYPSRDGVWRYPVGPGQVSPHYLETLLTYEDRWFYWHPGVNPFALARAGWQWAAHGRIVSGGSTLTMQVARLLDPELAGQPSKTLSAKLRQAWRAIQLEMHYSKDEILGLYLSHAPMGGIVEGVEMGARMWLGKSAADLSHAEAALLTALPQAPSRLRPDRHPQAAQLARDKVLQRMAQRGVWDAALVADA
;
A
#
# COMPACT_ATOMS: atom_id res chain seq x y z
N MET A 1 26.96 16.37 23.25
CA MET A 1 25.86 16.70 24.18
C MET A 1 24.68 17.39 23.48
N ALA A 2 24.85 18.48 22.73
CA ALA A 2 23.75 19.20 22.08
C ALA A 2 22.87 18.32 21.14
N ALA A 3 23.48 17.45 20.32
CA ALA A 3 22.74 16.53 19.44
C ALA A 3 21.86 15.52 20.20
N ALA A 4 22.33 15.02 21.34
CA ALA A 4 21.55 14.08 22.17
C ALA A 4 20.36 14.78 22.85
N VAL A 5 20.53 16.03 23.30
CA VAL A 5 19.45 16.84 23.89
C VAL A 5 18.41 17.17 22.83
N LEU A 6 18.83 17.52 21.60
CA LEU A 6 17.93 17.80 20.48
C LEU A 6 17.12 16.53 20.09
N ALA A 7 17.80 15.37 20.00
CA ALA A 7 17.14 14.10 19.69
C ALA A 7 16.11 13.73 20.77
N GLY A 8 16.48 13.88 22.06
CA GLY A 8 15.56 13.67 23.18
C GLY A 8 14.33 14.57 23.14
N GLY A 9 14.54 15.86 22.84
CA GLY A 9 13.45 16.82 22.66
C GLY A 9 12.48 16.45 21.51
N VAL A 10 13.01 16.01 20.39
CA VAL A 10 12.19 15.53 19.26
C VAL A 10 11.37 14.29 19.64
N VAL A 11 11.98 13.31 20.29
CA VAL A 11 11.28 12.11 20.77
C VAL A 11 10.16 12.48 21.73
N MET A 12 10.42 13.34 22.72
CA MET A 12 9.41 13.79 23.67
C MET A 12 8.27 14.55 22.99
N ALA A 13 8.57 15.38 21.99
CA ALA A 13 7.55 16.09 21.21
C ALA A 13 6.67 15.12 20.41
N LEU A 14 7.27 14.10 19.76
CA LEU A 14 6.51 13.06 19.03
C LEU A 14 5.59 12.27 19.97
N LEU A 15 6.08 11.86 21.14
CA LEU A 15 5.28 11.16 22.14
C LEU A 15 4.15 12.00 22.71
N ALA A 16 4.38 13.31 22.92
CA ALA A 16 3.33 14.24 23.36
C ALA A 16 2.26 14.43 22.28
N LEU A 17 2.68 14.60 21.03
CA LEU A 17 1.77 14.71 19.88
C LEU A 17 0.95 13.43 19.67
N ASP A 18 1.56 12.26 19.85
CA ASP A 18 0.87 10.97 19.74
C ASP A 18 -0.24 10.84 20.78
N ARG A 19 0.00 11.30 22.03
CA ARG A 19 -1.01 11.31 23.08
C ARG A 19 -2.13 12.33 22.85
N LEU A 20 -1.81 13.49 22.29
CA LEU A 20 -2.78 14.56 21.99
C LEU A 20 -3.65 14.23 20.77
N PHE A 21 -3.09 13.54 19.79
CA PHE A 21 -3.74 13.15 18.54
C PHE A 21 -3.61 11.65 18.31
N PRO A 22 -4.25 10.81 19.13
CA PRO A 22 -4.05 9.36 19.09
C PRO A 22 -4.39 8.80 17.72
N LEU A 23 -3.71 7.71 17.38
CA LEU A 23 -3.99 6.95 16.18
C LEU A 23 -5.42 6.41 16.24
N PRO A 24 -6.23 6.56 15.18
CA PRO A 24 -7.56 5.95 15.12
C PRO A 24 -7.46 4.45 15.37
N ARG A 25 -8.41 3.90 16.12
CA ARG A 25 -8.51 2.44 16.24
C ARG A 25 -8.96 1.91 14.89
N PHE A 26 -8.09 1.16 14.27
CA PHE A 26 -8.45 0.44 13.05
C PHE A 26 -9.31 -0.75 13.48
N GLY A 27 -10.60 -0.70 13.11
CA GLY A 27 -11.52 -1.78 13.43
C GLY A 27 -11.04 -3.07 12.78
N SER A 28 -11.05 -4.14 13.56
CA SER A 28 -10.91 -5.50 13.05
C SER A 28 -12.20 -5.99 12.36
N ASP A 29 -13.03 -5.07 11.87
CA ASP A 29 -14.27 -5.39 11.15
C ASP A 29 -13.92 -6.00 9.78
N GLY A 30 -13.14 -7.08 9.85
CA GLY A 30 -12.79 -7.90 8.71
C GLY A 30 -14.05 -8.58 8.13
N ALA A 31 -14.02 -8.86 6.85
CA ALA A 31 -14.94 -9.79 6.25
C ALA A 31 -14.86 -11.12 7.01
N GLN A 32 -16.01 -11.72 7.29
CA GLN A 32 -16.04 -13.06 7.88
C GLN A 32 -15.75 -14.08 6.79
N VAL A 33 -14.74 -14.88 6.99
CA VAL A 33 -14.41 -15.98 6.09
C VAL A 33 -14.79 -17.30 6.77
N VAL A 34 -15.73 -18.02 6.19
CA VAL A 34 -16.05 -19.39 6.60
C VAL A 34 -15.05 -20.30 5.91
N VAL A 35 -14.35 -21.10 6.69
CA VAL A 35 -13.37 -22.06 6.18
C VAL A 35 -13.78 -23.48 6.54
N ALA A 36 -13.41 -24.45 5.72
CA ALA A 36 -13.51 -25.87 6.04
C ALA A 36 -12.50 -26.27 7.12
N ALA A 37 -12.57 -27.49 7.62
CA ALA A 37 -11.67 -28.00 8.67
C ALA A 37 -10.19 -28.03 8.25
N ASP A 38 -9.91 -28.09 6.96
CA ASP A 38 -8.56 -28.02 6.37
C ASP A 38 -8.08 -26.58 6.08
N GLY A 39 -8.87 -25.56 6.45
CA GLY A 39 -8.57 -24.16 6.19
C GLY A 39 -9.01 -23.65 4.81
N THR A 40 -9.58 -24.51 3.96
CA THR A 40 -10.08 -24.10 2.62
C THR A 40 -11.21 -23.09 2.77
N PRO A 41 -11.13 -21.89 2.15
CA PRO A 41 -12.18 -20.90 2.21
C PRO A 41 -13.45 -21.39 1.48
N LEU A 42 -14.56 -21.46 2.19
CA LEU A 42 -15.86 -21.88 1.66
C LEU A 42 -16.71 -20.67 1.26
N ARG A 43 -16.70 -19.63 2.09
CA ARG A 43 -17.51 -18.44 1.85
C ARG A 43 -16.91 -17.22 2.55
N THR A 44 -16.87 -16.10 1.85
CA THR A 44 -16.52 -14.80 2.42
C THR A 44 -17.80 -13.96 2.52
N TYR A 45 -17.99 -13.27 3.65
CA TYR A 45 -19.06 -12.31 3.83
C TYR A 45 -18.44 -10.91 3.81
N PRO A 46 -19.15 -9.90 3.24
CA PRO A 46 -18.66 -8.52 3.29
C PRO A 46 -18.57 -8.04 4.75
N SER A 47 -17.68 -7.12 4.99
CA SER A 47 -17.61 -6.38 6.25
C SER A 47 -18.89 -5.52 6.46
N ARG A 48 -19.08 -4.93 7.65
CA ARG A 48 -20.26 -4.12 7.96
C ARG A 48 -20.43 -2.90 7.05
N ASP A 49 -19.34 -2.38 6.52
CA ASP A 49 -19.27 -1.30 5.52
C ASP A 49 -19.54 -1.78 4.09
N GLY A 50 -19.87 -3.06 3.89
CA GLY A 50 -20.22 -3.63 2.59
C GLY A 50 -19.02 -3.95 1.70
N VAL A 51 -17.81 -3.94 2.25
CA VAL A 51 -16.57 -4.18 1.52
C VAL A 51 -16.16 -5.66 1.61
N TRP A 52 -15.72 -6.22 0.50
CA TRP A 52 -15.16 -7.56 0.44
C TRP A 52 -13.67 -7.52 0.73
N ARG A 53 -13.28 -8.02 1.89
CA ARG A 53 -11.89 -8.01 2.38
C ARG A 53 -11.53 -9.39 2.94
N TYR A 54 -10.38 -9.91 2.53
CA TYR A 54 -9.79 -11.12 3.10
C TYR A 54 -8.43 -10.74 3.70
N PRO A 55 -8.30 -10.64 5.02
CA PRO A 55 -7.05 -10.26 5.66
C PRO A 55 -5.96 -11.30 5.44
N VAL A 56 -4.78 -10.84 5.05
CA VAL A 56 -3.58 -11.68 4.88
C VAL A 56 -2.34 -10.95 5.39
N GLY A 57 -1.39 -11.72 5.92
CA GLY A 57 -0.05 -11.24 6.24
C GLY A 57 0.94 -11.45 5.08
N PRO A 58 2.15 -10.86 5.18
CA PRO A 58 3.17 -10.99 4.13
C PRO A 58 3.54 -12.44 3.80
N GLY A 59 3.58 -13.33 4.79
CA GLY A 59 3.90 -14.76 4.59
C GLY A 59 2.84 -15.58 3.84
N GLN A 60 1.68 -14.99 3.55
CA GLN A 60 0.55 -15.63 2.87
C GLN A 60 0.36 -15.15 1.43
N VAL A 61 1.27 -14.34 0.92
CA VAL A 61 1.21 -13.72 -0.41
C VAL A 61 2.43 -14.12 -1.22
N SER A 62 2.24 -14.28 -2.53
CA SER A 62 3.33 -14.62 -3.46
C SER A 62 4.53 -13.69 -3.31
N PRO A 63 5.76 -14.23 -3.23
CA PRO A 63 6.98 -13.42 -3.22
C PRO A 63 7.06 -12.47 -4.42
N HIS A 64 6.54 -12.87 -5.59
CA HIS A 64 6.51 -12.01 -6.78
C HIS A 64 5.68 -10.74 -6.55
N TYR A 65 4.56 -10.85 -5.84
CA TYR A 65 3.73 -9.68 -5.51
C TYR A 65 4.43 -8.75 -4.52
N LEU A 66 5.02 -9.30 -3.46
CA LEU A 66 5.73 -8.49 -2.46
C LEU A 66 6.93 -7.76 -3.07
N GLU A 67 7.71 -8.46 -3.89
CA GLU A 67 8.84 -7.87 -4.61
C GLU A 67 8.39 -6.75 -5.56
N THR A 68 7.31 -7.00 -6.31
CA THR A 68 6.75 -5.99 -7.22
C THR A 68 6.23 -4.78 -6.46
N LEU A 69 5.41 -5.00 -5.45
CA LEU A 69 4.82 -3.94 -4.63
C LEU A 69 5.91 -3.05 -4.02
N LEU A 70 6.87 -3.64 -3.33
CA LEU A 70 7.95 -2.91 -2.68
C LEU A 70 8.83 -2.18 -3.71
N THR A 71 9.22 -2.85 -4.78
CA THR A 71 10.05 -2.22 -5.81
C THR A 71 9.34 -1.07 -6.52
N TYR A 72 8.05 -1.20 -6.76
CA TYR A 72 7.28 -0.23 -7.53
C TYR A 72 6.85 0.96 -6.68
N GLU A 73 6.27 0.71 -5.50
CA GLU A 73 5.68 1.72 -4.63
C GLU A 73 6.68 2.30 -3.62
N ASP A 74 7.49 1.47 -2.96
CA ASP A 74 8.36 1.90 -1.86
C ASP A 74 9.57 0.98 -1.66
N ARG A 75 10.58 1.12 -2.51
CA ARG A 75 11.80 0.28 -2.48
C ARG A 75 12.53 0.29 -1.14
N TRP A 76 12.41 1.38 -0.38
CA TRP A 76 13.11 1.57 0.90
C TRP A 76 12.18 1.39 2.10
N PHE A 77 11.05 0.70 1.92
CA PHE A 77 10.02 0.52 2.94
C PHE A 77 10.57 0.09 4.29
N TYR A 78 11.45 -0.88 4.34
CA TYR A 78 12.02 -1.40 5.58
C TYR A 78 13.08 -0.48 6.23
N TRP A 79 13.50 0.61 5.56
CA TRP A 79 14.62 1.45 6.00
C TRP A 79 14.23 2.83 6.51
N HIS A 80 13.03 3.28 6.25
CA HIS A 80 12.58 4.61 6.69
C HIS A 80 11.46 4.53 7.75
N PRO A 81 11.34 5.51 8.67
CA PRO A 81 10.33 5.54 9.73
C PRO A 81 8.99 6.13 9.22
N GLY A 82 8.35 5.48 8.27
CA GLY A 82 7.06 5.85 7.70
C GLY A 82 7.09 6.95 6.64
N VAL A 83 8.08 7.83 6.68
CA VAL A 83 8.30 8.90 5.70
C VAL A 83 9.71 8.78 5.15
N ASN A 84 9.87 8.82 3.84
CA ASN A 84 11.19 8.76 3.20
C ASN A 84 11.72 10.19 2.98
N PRO A 85 12.72 10.66 3.76
CA PRO A 85 13.23 12.03 3.67
C PRO A 85 13.89 12.32 2.32
N PHE A 86 14.52 11.33 1.69
CA PHE A 86 15.11 11.50 0.36
C PHE A 86 14.06 11.66 -0.73
N ALA A 87 12.94 10.93 -0.62
CA ALA A 87 11.81 11.08 -1.53
C ALA A 87 11.13 12.44 -1.37
N LEU A 88 11.02 12.94 -0.14
CA LEU A 88 10.50 14.29 0.14
C LEU A 88 11.44 15.38 -0.41
N ALA A 89 12.75 15.29 -0.16
CA ALA A 89 13.73 16.24 -0.67
C ALA A 89 13.71 16.26 -2.20
N ARG A 90 13.66 15.10 -2.85
CA ARG A 90 13.53 14.99 -4.30
C ARG A 90 12.22 15.61 -4.81
N ALA A 91 11.09 15.34 -4.17
CA ALA A 91 9.80 15.90 -4.56
C ALA A 91 9.77 17.43 -4.40
N GLY A 92 10.37 17.96 -3.33
CA GLY A 92 10.55 19.40 -3.12
C GLY A 92 11.43 20.03 -4.18
N TRP A 93 12.56 19.42 -4.50
CA TRP A 93 13.44 19.86 -5.58
C TRP A 93 12.74 19.88 -6.95
N GLN A 94 12.02 18.81 -7.29
CA GLN A 94 11.27 18.72 -8.54
C GLN A 94 10.18 19.78 -8.63
N TRP A 95 9.50 20.03 -7.52
CA TRP A 95 8.51 21.11 -7.45
C TRP A 95 9.15 22.49 -7.67
N ALA A 96 10.27 22.76 -7.02
CA ALA A 96 11.00 24.02 -7.18
C ALA A 96 11.57 24.20 -8.60
N ALA A 97 12.07 23.12 -9.21
CA ALA A 97 12.70 23.17 -10.53
C ALA A 97 11.70 23.17 -11.70
N HIS A 98 10.54 22.54 -11.55
CA HIS A 98 9.60 22.31 -12.66
C HIS A 98 8.18 22.85 -12.42
N GLY A 99 7.92 23.48 -11.26
CA GLY A 99 6.60 23.97 -10.86
C GLY A 99 5.53 22.87 -10.66
N ARG A 100 5.93 21.61 -10.74
CA ARG A 100 5.03 20.44 -10.59
C ARG A 100 5.74 19.26 -9.93
N ILE A 101 4.98 18.44 -9.21
CA ILE A 101 5.48 17.18 -8.66
C ILE A 101 5.54 16.15 -9.79
N VAL A 102 6.74 15.69 -10.15
CA VAL A 102 6.98 14.72 -11.23
C VAL A 102 7.00 13.29 -10.71
N SER A 103 7.42 13.08 -9.46
CA SER A 103 7.45 11.74 -8.84
C SER A 103 6.74 11.74 -7.50
N GLY A 104 6.00 10.68 -7.19
CA GLY A 104 5.36 10.49 -5.89
C GLY A 104 6.39 10.38 -4.77
N GLY A 105 6.23 11.18 -3.72
CA GLY A 105 7.02 11.09 -2.49
C GLY A 105 6.29 10.34 -1.37
N SER A 106 5.17 9.67 -1.66
CA SER A 106 4.39 8.95 -0.66
C SER A 106 4.93 7.54 -0.48
N THR A 107 5.19 7.16 0.75
CA THR A 107 5.59 5.81 1.14
C THR A 107 4.40 4.87 1.24
N LEU A 108 4.64 3.57 1.34
CA LEU A 108 3.62 2.56 1.62
C LEU A 108 2.91 2.83 2.96
N THR A 109 3.66 3.20 4.00
CA THR A 109 3.09 3.58 5.31
C THR A 109 2.17 4.81 5.20
N MET A 110 2.51 5.81 4.38
CA MET A 110 1.61 6.93 4.11
C MET A 110 0.34 6.52 3.37
N GLN A 111 0.43 5.52 2.50
CA GLN A 111 -0.75 4.96 1.81
C GLN A 111 -1.64 4.23 2.81
N VAL A 112 -1.08 3.40 3.70
CA VAL A 112 -1.82 2.75 4.80
C VAL A 112 -2.49 3.79 5.69
N ALA A 113 -1.78 4.83 6.10
CA ALA A 113 -2.31 5.93 6.89
C ALA A 113 -3.55 6.56 6.22
N ARG A 114 -3.51 6.73 4.90
CA ARG A 114 -4.65 7.26 4.13
C ARG A 114 -5.84 6.30 4.06
N LEU A 115 -5.57 5.00 3.93
CA LEU A 115 -6.62 3.98 3.83
C LEU A 115 -7.39 3.83 5.16
N LEU A 116 -6.67 4.01 6.27
CA LEU A 116 -7.20 3.70 7.60
C LEU A 116 -7.68 4.92 8.39
N ASP A 117 -7.24 6.15 8.05
CA ASP A 117 -7.73 7.37 8.72
C ASP A 117 -9.00 7.88 8.01
N PRO A 118 -10.19 7.81 8.67
CA PRO A 118 -11.45 8.26 8.08
C PRO A 118 -11.43 9.73 7.64
N GLU A 119 -10.65 10.57 8.32
CA GLU A 119 -10.53 11.98 7.96
C GLU A 119 -9.66 12.21 6.72
N LEU A 120 -8.83 11.23 6.34
CA LEU A 120 -8.02 11.26 5.11
C LEU A 120 -8.72 10.57 3.94
N ALA A 121 -9.59 9.60 4.20
CA ALA A 121 -10.25 8.79 3.17
C ALA A 121 -11.12 9.61 2.21
N GLY A 122 -11.78 10.67 2.68
CA GLY A 122 -12.65 11.55 1.89
C GLY A 122 -11.98 12.80 1.31
N GLN A 123 -10.70 13.06 1.64
CA GLN A 123 -10.04 14.32 1.24
C GLN A 123 -9.25 14.19 -0.08
N PRO A 124 -9.19 15.27 -0.89
CA PRO A 124 -8.28 15.31 -2.03
C PRO A 124 -6.84 15.07 -1.59
N SER A 125 -6.18 14.05 -2.14
CA SER A 125 -4.81 13.64 -1.75
C SER A 125 -3.73 14.69 -2.05
N LYS A 126 -4.09 15.80 -2.69
CA LYS A 126 -3.16 16.80 -3.23
C LYS A 126 -3.01 18.05 -2.36
N THR A 127 -3.75 18.19 -1.27
CA THR A 127 -3.60 19.33 -0.37
C THR A 127 -2.40 19.15 0.55
N LEU A 128 -1.69 20.25 0.87
CA LEU A 128 -0.54 20.21 1.78
C LEU A 128 -0.94 19.70 3.17
N SER A 129 -2.10 20.14 3.67
CA SER A 129 -2.63 19.68 4.98
C SER A 129 -2.87 18.19 5.02
N ALA A 130 -3.50 17.62 3.99
CA ALA A 130 -3.70 16.17 3.88
C ALA A 130 -2.35 15.43 3.82
N LYS A 131 -1.35 15.97 3.13
CA LYS A 131 -0.01 15.37 3.07
C LYS A 131 0.73 15.41 4.40
N LEU A 132 0.66 16.53 5.12
CA LEU A 132 1.25 16.64 6.46
C LEU A 132 0.56 15.67 7.43
N ARG A 133 -0.76 15.57 7.38
CA ARG A 133 -1.50 14.60 8.19
C ARG A 133 -1.13 13.16 7.83
N GLN A 134 -1.04 12.80 6.54
CA GLN A 134 -0.57 11.48 6.12
C GLN A 134 0.83 11.17 6.65
N ALA A 135 1.76 12.14 6.59
CA ALA A 135 3.11 11.97 7.10
C ALA A 135 3.11 11.75 8.62
N TRP A 136 2.31 12.53 9.37
CA TRP A 136 2.15 12.35 10.81
C TRP A 136 1.59 10.97 11.15
N ARG A 137 0.48 10.57 10.51
CA ARG A 137 -0.13 9.24 10.71
C ARG A 137 0.81 8.10 10.32
N ALA A 138 1.64 8.29 9.30
CA ALA A 138 2.65 7.32 8.93
C ALA A 138 3.72 7.15 10.03
N ILE A 139 4.18 8.23 10.64
CA ILE A 139 5.12 8.17 11.77
C ILE A 139 4.46 7.46 12.97
N GLN A 140 3.21 7.77 13.29
CA GLN A 140 2.47 7.11 14.36
C GLN A 140 2.31 5.59 14.11
N LEU A 141 2.00 5.19 12.87
CA LEU A 141 1.94 3.77 12.51
C LEU A 141 3.25 3.06 12.81
N GLU A 142 4.38 3.65 12.44
CA GLU A 142 5.71 3.07 12.71
C GLU A 142 6.12 3.09 14.20
N MET A 143 5.48 3.91 15.02
CA MET A 143 5.66 3.89 16.48
C MET A 143 4.89 2.75 17.15
N HIS A 144 3.78 2.32 16.56
CA HIS A 144 2.85 1.37 17.16
C HIS A 144 2.85 -0.01 16.50
N TYR A 145 3.30 -0.13 15.25
CA TYR A 145 3.28 -1.35 14.44
C TYR A 145 4.64 -1.65 13.85
N SER A 146 4.98 -2.91 13.74
CA SER A 146 6.13 -3.38 12.98
C SER A 146 5.93 -3.18 11.48
N LYS A 147 7.00 -3.24 10.70
CA LYS A 147 6.95 -3.16 9.23
C LYS A 147 6.05 -4.22 8.61
N ASP A 148 6.11 -5.45 9.12
CA ASP A 148 5.31 -6.55 8.59
C ASP A 148 3.82 -6.38 8.94
N GLU A 149 3.49 -5.83 10.11
CA GLU A 149 2.10 -5.47 10.44
C GLU A 149 1.58 -4.34 9.53
N ILE A 150 2.38 -3.30 9.29
CA ILE A 150 2.02 -2.22 8.37
C ILE A 150 1.84 -2.75 6.94
N LEU A 151 2.73 -3.64 6.50
CA LEU A 151 2.59 -4.30 5.20
C LEU A 151 1.33 -5.15 5.15
N GLY A 152 1.02 -5.92 6.20
CA GLY A 152 -0.22 -6.69 6.33
C GLY A 152 -1.48 -5.82 6.26
N LEU A 153 -1.45 -4.63 6.88
CA LEU A 153 -2.53 -3.65 6.75
C LEU A 153 -2.71 -3.20 5.29
N TYR A 154 -1.62 -2.91 4.58
CA TYR A 154 -1.71 -2.59 3.16
C TYR A 154 -2.28 -3.74 2.34
N LEU A 155 -1.74 -4.95 2.52
CA LEU A 155 -2.16 -6.16 1.81
C LEU A 155 -3.65 -6.46 2.01
N SER A 156 -4.20 -6.07 3.16
CA SER A 156 -5.60 -6.32 3.52
C SER A 156 -6.56 -5.20 3.11
N HIS A 157 -6.08 -3.95 2.93
CA HIS A 157 -6.96 -2.79 2.74
C HIS A 157 -6.74 -2.05 1.41
N ALA A 158 -5.69 -2.38 0.63
CA ALA A 158 -5.46 -1.73 -0.65
C ALA A 158 -6.68 -1.92 -1.58
N PRO A 159 -7.20 -0.84 -2.20
CA PRO A 159 -8.39 -0.93 -3.04
C PRO A 159 -8.08 -1.65 -4.35
N MET A 160 -8.81 -2.74 -4.62
CA MET A 160 -8.64 -3.58 -5.82
C MET A 160 -9.72 -3.36 -6.88
N GLY A 161 -10.63 -2.40 -6.63
CA GLY A 161 -11.69 -2.01 -7.56
C GLY A 161 -13.10 -2.35 -7.07
N GLY A 162 -14.01 -1.39 -7.20
CA GLY A 162 -15.37 -1.50 -6.68
C GLY A 162 -15.38 -1.59 -5.15
N ILE A 163 -15.98 -2.62 -4.64
CA ILE A 163 -16.08 -2.95 -3.19
C ILE A 163 -15.05 -3.99 -2.75
N VAL A 164 -14.03 -4.27 -3.59
CA VAL A 164 -12.98 -5.27 -3.33
C VAL A 164 -11.76 -4.57 -2.74
N GLU A 165 -11.34 -5.02 -1.57
CA GLU A 165 -10.14 -4.56 -0.89
C GLU A 165 -9.23 -5.74 -0.51
N GLY A 166 -7.93 -5.47 -0.51
CA GLY A 166 -6.89 -6.43 -0.20
C GLY A 166 -6.49 -7.32 -1.36
N VAL A 167 -5.22 -7.71 -1.36
CA VAL A 167 -4.63 -8.49 -2.45
C VAL A 167 -5.25 -9.87 -2.58
N GLU A 168 -5.56 -10.54 -1.47
CA GLU A 168 -6.16 -11.87 -1.49
C GLU A 168 -7.56 -11.83 -2.11
N MET A 169 -8.38 -10.85 -1.69
CA MET A 169 -9.70 -10.71 -2.28
C MET A 169 -9.63 -10.27 -3.74
N GLY A 170 -8.68 -9.41 -4.09
CA GLY A 170 -8.40 -9.02 -5.47
C GLY A 170 -7.99 -10.20 -6.35
N ALA A 171 -7.08 -11.05 -5.86
CA ALA A 171 -6.65 -12.27 -6.55
C ALA A 171 -7.84 -13.24 -6.81
N ARG A 172 -8.64 -13.49 -5.78
CA ARG A 172 -9.82 -14.35 -5.91
C ARG A 172 -10.87 -13.79 -6.85
N MET A 173 -11.14 -12.49 -6.76
CA MET A 173 -12.19 -11.85 -7.56
C MET A 173 -11.81 -11.72 -9.03
N TRP A 174 -10.58 -11.32 -9.32
CA TRP A 174 -10.17 -11.01 -10.70
C TRP A 174 -9.44 -12.16 -11.41
N LEU A 175 -8.83 -13.08 -10.65
CA LEU A 175 -7.97 -14.13 -11.18
C LEU A 175 -8.42 -15.54 -10.78
N GLY A 176 -9.38 -15.69 -9.84
CA GLY A 176 -9.93 -16.96 -9.42
C GLY A 176 -8.97 -17.83 -8.60
N LYS A 177 -7.92 -17.26 -8.01
CA LYS A 177 -6.89 -17.98 -7.25
C LYS A 177 -6.47 -17.24 -5.98
N SER A 178 -5.67 -17.89 -5.14
CA SER A 178 -5.08 -17.27 -3.97
C SER A 178 -3.97 -16.27 -4.35
N ALA A 179 -3.78 -15.25 -3.53
CA ALA A 179 -2.64 -14.34 -3.66
C ALA A 179 -1.27 -15.00 -3.41
N ALA A 180 -1.25 -16.20 -2.82
CA ALA A 180 -0.04 -16.99 -2.68
C ALA A 180 0.49 -17.55 -4.03
N ASP A 181 -0.39 -17.69 -5.01
CA ASP A 181 -0.11 -18.38 -6.28
C ASP A 181 0.04 -17.42 -7.48
N LEU A 182 0.26 -16.14 -7.22
CA LEU A 182 0.37 -15.12 -8.28
C LEU A 182 1.66 -15.30 -9.11
N SER A 183 1.49 -15.36 -10.42
CA SER A 183 2.57 -15.23 -11.40
C SER A 183 3.11 -13.78 -11.45
N HIS A 184 4.19 -13.55 -12.19
CA HIS A 184 4.77 -12.22 -12.38
C HIS A 184 3.79 -11.22 -13.03
N ALA A 185 3.07 -11.66 -14.08
CA ALA A 185 2.05 -10.85 -14.75
C ALA A 185 0.89 -10.48 -13.82
N GLU A 186 0.41 -11.44 -13.05
CA GLU A 186 -0.70 -11.26 -12.10
C GLU A 186 -0.29 -10.37 -10.92
N ALA A 187 0.93 -10.55 -10.41
CA ALA A 187 1.53 -9.69 -9.39
C ALA A 187 1.63 -8.23 -9.87
N ALA A 188 2.09 -8.03 -11.11
CA ALA A 188 2.17 -6.70 -11.73
C ALA A 188 0.78 -6.07 -11.91
N LEU A 189 -0.21 -6.85 -12.34
CA LEU A 189 -1.60 -6.39 -12.47
C LEU A 189 -2.15 -5.91 -11.12
N LEU A 190 -2.10 -6.75 -10.09
CA LEU A 190 -2.64 -6.39 -8.77
C LEU A 190 -1.88 -5.24 -8.10
N THR A 191 -0.59 -5.08 -8.39
CA THR A 191 0.20 -3.90 -7.94
C THR A 191 -0.28 -2.60 -8.62
N ALA A 192 -0.77 -2.67 -9.85
CA ALA A 192 -1.24 -1.49 -10.57
C ALA A 192 -2.64 -1.02 -10.11
N LEU A 193 -3.52 -1.94 -9.67
CA LEU A 193 -4.93 -1.64 -9.37
C LEU A 193 -5.13 -0.51 -8.35
N PRO A 194 -4.40 -0.45 -7.20
CA PRO A 194 -4.61 0.58 -6.19
C PRO A 194 -4.37 2.01 -6.66
N GLN A 195 -3.65 2.21 -7.76
CA GLN A 195 -3.36 3.54 -8.30
C GLN A 195 -4.60 4.22 -8.91
N ALA A 196 -5.52 3.43 -9.50
CA ALA A 196 -6.75 3.92 -10.09
C ALA A 196 -7.83 2.82 -10.10
N PRO A 197 -8.29 2.35 -8.92
CA PRO A 197 -9.03 1.10 -8.77
C PRO A 197 -10.31 1.04 -9.60
N SER A 198 -11.03 2.15 -9.74
CA SER A 198 -12.25 2.18 -10.57
C SER A 198 -11.96 2.15 -12.08
N ARG A 199 -10.84 2.74 -12.51
CA ARG A 199 -10.46 2.83 -13.93
C ARG A 199 -9.68 1.64 -14.45
N LEU A 200 -9.09 0.86 -13.53
CA LEU A 200 -8.26 -0.30 -13.84
C LEU A 200 -8.96 -1.62 -13.54
N ARG A 201 -10.27 -1.61 -13.28
CA ARG A 201 -11.05 -2.83 -13.06
C ARG A 201 -10.95 -3.76 -14.27
N PRO A 202 -10.41 -4.99 -14.12
CA PRO A 202 -10.18 -5.89 -15.25
C PRO A 202 -11.47 -6.30 -15.97
N ASP A 203 -12.59 -6.41 -15.23
CA ASP A 203 -13.90 -6.79 -15.75
C ASP A 203 -14.58 -5.68 -16.57
N ARG A 204 -14.20 -4.41 -16.36
CA ARG A 204 -14.80 -3.25 -17.07
C ARG A 204 -13.85 -2.58 -18.04
N HIS A 205 -12.57 -2.60 -17.73
CA HIS A 205 -11.55 -1.87 -18.49
C HIS A 205 -10.30 -2.74 -18.73
N PRO A 206 -10.43 -3.91 -19.41
CA PRO A 206 -9.35 -4.87 -19.56
C PRO A 206 -8.11 -4.28 -20.23
N GLN A 207 -8.28 -3.43 -21.27
CA GLN A 207 -7.15 -2.82 -21.97
C GLN A 207 -6.40 -1.82 -21.07
N ALA A 208 -7.11 -1.04 -20.25
CA ALA A 208 -6.47 -0.12 -19.32
C ALA A 208 -5.73 -0.87 -18.21
N ALA A 209 -6.29 -1.97 -17.73
CA ALA A 209 -5.66 -2.88 -16.76
C ALA A 209 -4.38 -3.51 -17.34
N GLN A 210 -4.44 -3.99 -18.59
CA GLN A 210 -3.30 -4.55 -19.31
C GLN A 210 -2.17 -3.53 -19.45
N LEU A 211 -2.46 -2.34 -19.95
CA LEU A 211 -1.46 -1.27 -20.10
C LEU A 211 -0.83 -0.88 -18.76
N ALA A 212 -1.61 -0.88 -17.67
CA ALA A 212 -1.09 -0.60 -16.34
C ALA A 212 -0.19 -1.74 -15.83
N ARG A 213 -0.57 -3.00 -16.05
CA ARG A 213 0.26 -4.19 -15.80
C ARG A 213 1.60 -4.11 -16.54
N ASP A 214 1.54 -3.87 -17.84
CA ASP A 214 2.73 -3.85 -18.72
C ASP A 214 3.71 -2.74 -18.28
N LYS A 215 3.19 -1.60 -17.83
CA LYS A 215 4.01 -0.53 -17.25
C LYS A 215 4.73 -0.97 -15.98
N VAL A 216 4.08 -1.77 -15.11
CA VAL A 216 4.72 -2.32 -13.91
C VAL A 216 5.79 -3.33 -14.32
N LEU A 217 5.50 -4.27 -15.23
CA LEU A 217 6.45 -5.24 -15.76
C LEU A 217 7.70 -4.57 -16.34
N GLN A 218 7.51 -3.57 -17.20
CA GLN A 218 8.62 -2.79 -17.77
C GLN A 218 9.45 -2.10 -16.68
N ARG A 219 8.80 -1.62 -15.62
CA ARG A 219 9.50 -0.98 -14.50
C ARG A 219 10.35 -1.98 -13.71
N MET A 220 9.88 -3.22 -13.55
CA MET A 220 10.63 -4.29 -12.91
C MET A 220 11.88 -4.67 -13.72
N ALA A 221 11.76 -4.79 -15.05
CA ALA A 221 12.88 -5.01 -15.95
C ALA A 221 13.88 -3.84 -15.93
N GLN A 222 13.42 -2.59 -16.04
CA GLN A 222 14.27 -1.39 -15.98
C GLN A 222 15.07 -1.27 -14.68
N ARG A 223 14.55 -1.83 -13.59
CA ARG A 223 15.23 -1.86 -12.29
C ARG A 223 16.14 -3.08 -12.10
N GLY A 224 16.19 -3.97 -13.07
CA GLY A 224 16.99 -5.19 -13.03
C GLY A 224 16.51 -6.18 -11.95
N VAL A 225 15.24 -6.11 -11.56
CA VAL A 225 14.63 -7.03 -10.60
C VAL A 225 14.18 -8.30 -11.30
N TRP A 226 13.56 -8.16 -12.47
CA TRP A 226 13.15 -9.26 -13.33
C TRP A 226 13.89 -9.21 -14.66
N ASP A 227 14.20 -10.41 -15.20
CA ASP A 227 14.82 -10.51 -16.51
C ASP A 227 13.87 -9.98 -17.60
N ALA A 228 14.44 -9.35 -18.62
CA ALA A 228 13.68 -8.83 -19.76
C ALA A 228 12.99 -9.94 -20.55
N ALA A 229 13.56 -11.13 -20.64
CA ALA A 229 12.94 -12.28 -21.29
C ALA A 229 11.71 -12.74 -20.51
N LEU A 230 11.80 -12.84 -19.18
CA LEU A 230 10.68 -13.19 -18.31
C LEU A 230 9.54 -12.16 -18.43
N VAL A 231 9.87 -10.86 -18.52
CA VAL A 231 8.88 -9.80 -18.67
C VAL A 231 8.20 -9.83 -20.04
N ALA A 232 8.92 -10.29 -21.10
CA ALA A 232 8.35 -10.43 -22.43
C ALA A 232 7.35 -11.60 -22.52
N ASP A 233 7.54 -12.64 -21.70
CA ASP A 233 6.66 -13.82 -21.65
C ASP A 233 5.43 -13.62 -20.72
N ALA A 234 5.45 -12.58 -19.87
CA ALA A 234 4.41 -12.30 -18.88
C ALA A 234 3.33 -11.34 -19.41
#